data_0acfcd7604c1f70ac2b8317f133f1943
#
_entry.id   0acfcd7604c1f70ac2b8317f133f1943
#
_cell.length_a   1.000
_cell.length_b   1.000
_cell.length_c   1.000
_cell.angle_alpha   90.00
_cell.angle_beta   90.00
_cell.angle_gamma   90.00
#
_symmetry.space_group_name_H-M   'P 1'
#
loop_
_entity.id
_entity.type
_entity.pdbx_description
1 polymer ?
#
loop_
_entity_poly.entity_id
_entity_poly.type
_entity_poly.pdbx_seq_one_letter_code
_entity_poly.pdbx_strand_id
1 'polypeptide(L)'
;QHEKLWVIDFQDARLGPITYDIVSLLWDPYVQINEKLRSSLLLHWEKSLEKEATKRGLGSVLERVNAAGPRESGELRRELERMKVQRLLKAAGSYASFYFLKGRKDYLPSIEPALRSTCEALKTLLGNPKWARREDERLLTLLEAFLLRDSAIIERR
;
A
#
# COMPACT_ATOMS: atom_id res chain seq x y z
N GLN A 1 5.17 22.35 -24.41
CA GLN A 1 4.30 21.25 -24.82
C GLN A 1 3.72 20.68 -23.55
N HIS A 2 2.40 20.75 -23.38
CA HIS A 2 1.73 20.06 -22.28
C HIS A 2 1.65 18.58 -22.65
N GLU A 3 2.40 17.74 -21.94
CA GLU A 3 2.26 16.29 -22.04
C GLU A 3 0.83 15.91 -21.62
N LYS A 4 0.12 15.24 -22.51
CA LYS A 4 -1.22 14.74 -22.21
C LYS A 4 -1.07 13.41 -21.48
N LEU A 5 -1.64 13.32 -20.27
CA LEU A 5 -1.78 12.06 -19.57
C LEU A 5 -3.03 11.33 -20.08
N TRP A 6 -2.88 10.04 -20.34
CA TRP A 6 -3.97 9.16 -20.77
C TRP A 6 -4.22 8.12 -19.69
N VAL A 7 -5.48 7.94 -19.34
CA VAL A 7 -5.91 6.81 -18.49
C VAL A 7 -6.14 5.63 -19.43
N ILE A 8 -5.42 4.54 -19.17
CA ILE A 8 -5.49 3.28 -19.92
C ILE A 8 -5.90 2.15 -18.98
N ASP A 9 -6.27 1.01 -19.54
CA ASP A 9 -6.59 -0.23 -18.82
C ASP A 9 -7.73 -0.09 -17.79
N PHE A 10 -8.74 0.74 -18.14
CA PHE A 10 -9.88 1.01 -17.26
C PHE A 10 -11.09 0.08 -17.48
N GLN A 11 -11.02 -0.83 -18.45
CA GLN A 11 -12.09 -1.77 -18.78
C GLN A 11 -12.40 -2.76 -17.66
N ASP A 12 -11.45 -3.02 -16.77
CA ASP A 12 -11.60 -3.87 -15.59
C ASP A 12 -11.90 -3.07 -14.29
N ALA A 13 -12.30 -1.80 -14.43
CA ALA A 13 -12.64 -0.96 -13.29
C ALA A 13 -13.79 -1.59 -12.48
N ARG A 14 -13.62 -1.67 -11.16
CA ARG A 14 -14.58 -2.27 -10.21
C ARG A 14 -14.81 -1.34 -9.03
N LEU A 15 -15.97 -1.49 -8.42
CA LEU A 15 -16.23 -0.85 -7.12
C LEU A 15 -15.31 -1.45 -6.06
N GLY A 16 -14.62 -0.59 -5.33
CA GLY A 16 -13.66 -1.00 -4.31
C GLY A 16 -13.30 0.12 -3.33
N PRO A 17 -12.40 -0.13 -2.39
CA PRO A 17 -11.91 0.89 -1.48
C PRO A 17 -11.27 2.05 -2.23
N ILE A 18 -11.58 3.28 -1.82
CA ILE A 18 -11.04 4.51 -2.44
C ILE A 18 -9.51 4.61 -2.34
N THR A 19 -8.91 3.85 -1.43
CA THR A 19 -7.47 3.80 -1.17
C THR A 19 -6.71 2.85 -2.10
N TYR A 20 -7.43 2.02 -2.90
CA TYR A 20 -6.81 0.97 -3.70
C TYR A 20 -5.80 1.52 -4.73
N ASP A 21 -6.22 2.50 -5.54
CA ASP A 21 -5.40 3.01 -6.63
C ASP A 21 -4.25 3.86 -6.12
N ILE A 22 -4.50 4.71 -5.12
CA ILE A 22 -3.44 5.53 -4.54
C ILE A 22 -2.36 4.69 -3.84
N VAL A 23 -2.74 3.61 -3.16
CA VAL A 23 -1.77 2.68 -2.57
C VAL A 23 -1.00 1.95 -3.65
N SER A 24 -1.68 1.50 -4.71
CA SER A 24 -1.03 0.83 -5.83
C SER A 24 0.01 1.73 -6.53
N LEU A 25 -0.26 3.02 -6.62
CA LEU A 25 0.63 4.00 -7.23
C LEU A 25 1.81 4.36 -6.32
N LEU A 26 1.56 4.67 -5.04
CA LEU A 26 2.57 5.24 -4.15
C LEU A 26 3.45 4.21 -3.44
N TRP A 27 3.00 2.96 -3.36
CA TRP A 27 3.73 1.84 -2.71
C TRP A 27 4.00 0.68 -3.67
N ASP A 28 4.10 0.97 -4.99
CA ASP A 28 4.55 -0.03 -5.94
C ASP A 28 6.00 -0.43 -5.62
N PRO A 29 6.27 -1.69 -5.27
CA PRO A 29 7.63 -2.11 -4.92
C PRO A 29 8.59 -2.17 -6.11
N TYR A 30 8.09 -2.11 -7.33
CA TYR A 30 8.90 -2.05 -8.56
C TYR A 30 9.38 -0.62 -8.86
N VAL A 31 8.60 0.40 -8.44
CA VAL A 31 8.96 1.82 -8.62
C VAL A 31 9.23 2.47 -7.27
N GLN A 32 10.49 2.82 -7.02
CA GLN A 32 10.87 3.47 -5.77
C GLN A 32 10.56 4.96 -5.80
N ILE A 33 9.56 5.37 -5.04
CA ILE A 33 9.22 6.77 -4.79
C ILE A 33 9.83 7.17 -3.43
N ASN A 34 10.62 8.25 -3.39
CA ASN A 34 11.17 8.73 -2.12
C ASN A 34 10.05 9.23 -1.18
N GLU A 35 10.30 9.15 0.13
CA GLU A 35 9.29 9.43 1.15
C GLU A 35 8.73 10.86 1.09
N LYS A 36 9.57 11.85 0.77
CA LYS A 36 9.14 13.25 0.65
C LYS A 36 8.12 13.43 -0.47
N LEU A 37 8.39 12.83 -1.64
CA LEU A 37 7.48 12.88 -2.78
C LEU A 37 6.19 12.09 -2.49
N ARG A 38 6.32 10.90 -1.90
CA ARG A 38 5.17 10.06 -1.50
C ARG A 38 4.23 10.81 -0.56
N SER A 39 4.76 11.42 0.49
CA SER A 39 3.97 12.20 1.44
C SER A 39 3.29 13.40 0.78
N SER A 40 3.98 14.09 -0.13
CA SER A 40 3.41 15.22 -0.88
C SER A 40 2.27 14.77 -1.80
N LEU A 41 2.43 13.67 -2.52
CA LEU A 41 1.40 13.11 -3.41
C LEU A 41 0.19 12.60 -2.63
N LEU A 42 0.41 11.95 -1.49
CA LEU A 42 -0.67 11.49 -0.62
C LEU A 42 -1.50 12.68 -0.11
N LEU A 43 -0.84 13.74 0.36
CA LEU A 43 -1.52 14.96 0.81
C LEU A 43 -2.31 15.63 -0.33
N HIS A 44 -1.74 15.65 -1.53
CA HIS A 44 -2.43 16.19 -2.72
C HIS A 44 -3.67 15.36 -3.07
N TRP A 45 -3.57 14.04 -3.01
CA TRP A 45 -4.68 13.13 -3.23
C TRP A 45 -5.79 13.33 -2.19
N GLU A 46 -5.47 13.41 -0.89
CA GLU A 46 -6.45 13.65 0.17
C GLU A 46 -7.22 14.95 -0.05
N LYS A 47 -6.52 16.04 -0.35
CA LYS A 47 -7.15 17.34 -0.65
C LYS A 47 -8.04 17.30 -1.90
N SER A 48 -7.60 16.57 -2.92
CA SER A 48 -8.37 16.42 -4.17
C SER A 48 -9.62 15.57 -3.94
N LEU A 49 -9.52 14.52 -3.13
CA LEU A 49 -10.64 13.68 -2.74
C LEU A 49 -11.68 14.47 -1.95
N GLU A 50 -11.27 15.28 -0.97
CA GLU A 50 -12.13 16.16 -0.19
C GLU A 50 -12.88 17.16 -1.08
N LYS A 51 -12.14 17.81 -1.97
CA LYS A 51 -12.70 18.77 -2.93
C LYS A 51 -13.75 18.16 -3.85
N GLU A 52 -13.45 17.00 -4.44
CA GLU A 52 -14.39 16.32 -5.34
C GLU A 52 -15.59 15.74 -4.59
N ALA A 53 -15.38 15.19 -3.38
CA ALA A 53 -16.46 14.69 -2.54
C ALA A 53 -17.42 15.83 -2.14
N THR A 54 -16.90 17.01 -1.78
CA THR A 54 -17.71 18.20 -1.48
C THR A 54 -18.50 18.64 -2.70
N LYS A 55 -17.84 18.76 -3.85
CA LYS A 55 -18.48 19.17 -5.11
C LYS A 55 -19.62 18.25 -5.54
N ARG A 56 -19.50 16.96 -5.26
CA ARG A 56 -20.48 15.93 -5.65
C ARG A 56 -21.49 15.58 -4.55
N GLY A 57 -21.41 16.21 -3.38
CA GLY A 57 -22.30 15.93 -2.25
C GLY A 57 -22.13 14.52 -1.66
N LEU A 58 -20.92 13.94 -1.72
CA LEU A 58 -20.61 12.61 -1.24
C LEU A 58 -20.30 12.65 0.27
N GLY A 59 -21.32 12.84 1.12
CA GLY A 59 -21.20 13.00 2.56
C GLY A 59 -20.45 11.84 3.24
N SER A 60 -20.74 10.60 2.87
CA SER A 60 -20.06 9.41 3.41
C SER A 60 -18.54 9.38 3.14
N VAL A 61 -18.10 9.93 2.00
CA VAL A 61 -16.67 10.07 1.69
C VAL A 61 -16.07 11.19 2.54
N LEU A 62 -16.76 12.33 2.67
CA LEU A 62 -16.33 13.45 3.51
C LEU A 62 -16.21 13.04 4.98
N GLU A 63 -17.16 12.29 5.51
CA GLU A 63 -17.09 11.73 6.86
C GLU A 63 -15.83 10.90 7.06
N ARG A 64 -15.43 10.08 6.10
CA ARG A 64 -14.23 9.24 6.17
C ARG A 64 -12.93 10.06 6.08
N VAL A 65 -12.90 11.08 5.22
CA VAL A 65 -11.75 11.99 5.07
C VAL A 65 -11.61 12.89 6.29
N ASN A 66 -12.75 13.36 6.83
CA ASN A 66 -12.82 14.31 7.94
C ASN A 66 -13.06 13.63 9.30
N ALA A 67 -13.35 12.32 9.33
CA ALA A 67 -13.55 11.54 10.57
C ALA A 67 -12.29 11.57 11.41
N ALA A 68 -12.20 12.64 12.06
CA ALA A 68 -11.01 13.32 12.38
C ALA A 68 -10.52 12.97 13.76
N GLY A 69 -9.45 12.67 13.73
CA GLY A 69 -8.38 12.90 14.64
C GLY A 69 -7.23 13.49 13.83
N PRO A 70 -6.05 13.66 14.41
CA PRO A 70 -4.86 13.93 13.63
C PRO A 70 -4.81 12.97 12.46
N ARG A 71 -4.45 13.44 11.27
CA ARG A 71 -4.37 12.66 10.01
C ARG A 71 -3.71 11.28 10.16
N GLU A 72 -2.97 11.09 11.25
CA GLU A 72 -2.27 9.84 11.60
C GLU A 72 -3.14 8.78 12.29
N SER A 73 -4.35 9.10 12.74
CA SER A 73 -5.18 8.17 13.55
C SER A 73 -6.59 7.93 13.03
N GLY A 74 -6.95 8.47 11.86
CA GLY A 74 -8.30 8.39 11.31
C GLY A 74 -8.62 7.10 10.55
N GLU A 75 -9.89 6.92 10.20
CA GLU A 75 -10.42 5.78 9.44
C GLU A 75 -9.74 5.62 8.09
N LEU A 76 -9.52 6.72 7.37
CA LEU A 76 -8.84 6.72 6.07
C LEU A 76 -7.40 6.21 6.19
N ARG A 77 -6.68 6.61 7.26
CA ARG A 77 -5.32 6.10 7.51
C ARG A 77 -5.32 4.61 7.78
N ARG A 78 -6.24 4.12 8.61
CA ARG A 78 -6.40 2.69 8.86
C ARG A 78 -6.64 1.92 7.56
N GLU A 79 -7.51 2.45 6.69
CA GLU A 79 -7.80 1.85 5.39
C GLU A 79 -6.58 1.83 4.47
N LEU A 80 -5.80 2.91 4.43
CA LEU A 80 -4.54 2.97 3.69
C LEU A 80 -3.56 1.89 4.16
N GLU A 81 -3.35 1.73 5.47
CA GLU A 81 -2.45 0.71 6.00
C GLU A 81 -2.95 -0.71 5.68
N ARG A 82 -4.25 -0.97 5.81
CA ARG A 82 -4.85 -2.25 5.42
C ARG A 82 -4.68 -2.53 3.93
N MET A 83 -4.87 -1.52 3.11
CA MET A 83 -4.71 -1.63 1.66
C MET A 83 -3.25 -1.88 1.27
N LYS A 84 -2.27 -1.25 1.96
CA LYS A 84 -0.84 -1.54 1.78
C LYS A 84 -0.55 -3.01 2.02
N VAL A 85 -0.99 -3.57 3.15
CA VAL A 85 -0.81 -5.00 3.45
C VAL A 85 -1.33 -5.86 2.30
N GLN A 86 -2.55 -5.63 1.86
CA GLN A 86 -3.19 -6.42 0.80
C GLN A 86 -2.45 -6.28 -0.55
N ARG A 87 -2.14 -5.05 -0.96
CA ARG A 87 -1.54 -4.78 -2.28
C ARG A 87 -0.10 -5.26 -2.38
N LEU A 88 0.69 -5.03 -1.33
CA LEU A 88 2.09 -5.42 -1.29
C LEU A 88 2.26 -6.94 -1.23
N LEU A 89 1.44 -7.65 -0.46
CA LEU A 89 1.43 -9.13 -0.47
C LEU A 89 1.02 -9.69 -1.82
N LYS A 90 0.00 -9.09 -2.46
CA LYS A 90 -0.41 -9.47 -3.83
C LYS A 90 0.75 -9.26 -4.82
N ALA A 91 1.45 -8.13 -4.74
CA ALA A 91 2.59 -7.84 -5.61
C ALA A 91 3.72 -8.85 -5.40
N ALA A 92 4.12 -9.11 -4.15
CA ALA A 92 5.15 -10.09 -3.83
C ALA A 92 4.79 -11.49 -4.35
N GLY A 93 3.54 -11.93 -4.16
CA GLY A 93 3.04 -13.22 -4.67
C GLY A 93 3.06 -13.28 -6.20
N SER A 94 2.68 -12.19 -6.89
CA SER A 94 2.72 -12.11 -8.36
C SER A 94 4.15 -12.18 -8.87
N TYR A 95 5.09 -11.49 -8.23
CA TYR A 95 6.52 -11.50 -8.60
C TYR A 95 7.14 -12.88 -8.40
N ALA A 96 6.83 -13.54 -7.30
CA ALA A 96 7.23 -14.93 -7.08
C ALA A 96 6.65 -15.87 -8.16
N SER A 97 5.37 -15.71 -8.51
CA SER A 97 4.72 -16.50 -9.56
C SER A 97 5.36 -16.29 -10.93
N PHE A 98 5.76 -15.06 -11.28
CA PHE A 98 6.48 -14.80 -12.53
C PHE A 98 7.82 -15.53 -12.60
N TYR A 99 8.52 -15.64 -11.48
CA TYR A 99 9.74 -16.42 -11.40
C TYR A 99 9.47 -17.93 -11.55
N PHE A 100 8.60 -18.50 -10.72
CA PHE A 100 8.36 -19.94 -10.68
C PHE A 100 7.68 -20.48 -11.95
N LEU A 101 6.73 -19.72 -12.52
CA LEU A 101 5.94 -20.20 -13.67
C LEU A 101 6.52 -19.77 -15.01
N LYS A 102 7.26 -18.67 -15.08
CA LYS A 102 7.73 -18.07 -16.34
C LYS A 102 9.24 -17.87 -16.40
N GLY A 103 10.00 -18.23 -15.36
CA GLY A 103 11.46 -18.04 -15.27
C GLY A 103 11.91 -16.59 -15.23
N ARG A 104 11.00 -15.61 -15.03
CA ARG A 104 11.33 -14.19 -15.03
C ARG A 104 11.95 -13.77 -13.71
N LYS A 105 13.16 -13.20 -13.78
CA LYS A 105 13.92 -12.76 -12.59
C LYS A 105 13.82 -11.26 -12.32
N ASP A 106 13.26 -10.49 -13.24
CA ASP A 106 13.27 -9.03 -13.23
C ASP A 106 12.60 -8.43 -11.97
N TYR A 107 11.61 -9.16 -11.42
CA TYR A 107 10.84 -8.72 -10.26
C TYR A 107 11.33 -9.27 -8.92
N LEU A 108 12.28 -10.21 -8.91
CA LEU A 108 12.80 -10.79 -7.67
C LEU A 108 13.34 -9.74 -6.68
N PRO A 109 14.10 -8.72 -7.13
CA PRO A 109 14.60 -7.68 -6.23
C PRO A 109 13.50 -6.85 -5.55
N SER A 110 12.27 -6.87 -6.09
CA SER A 110 11.14 -6.10 -5.55
C SER A 110 10.33 -6.88 -4.48
N ILE A 111 10.60 -8.18 -4.29
CA ILE A 111 9.86 -9.00 -3.31
C ILE A 111 10.20 -8.57 -1.88
N GLU A 112 11.49 -8.49 -1.53
CA GLU A 112 11.92 -8.11 -0.19
C GLU A 112 11.43 -6.70 0.21
N PRO A 113 11.57 -5.64 -0.62
CA PRO A 113 11.00 -4.33 -0.34
C PRO A 113 9.48 -4.37 -0.10
N ALA A 114 8.74 -5.17 -0.88
CA ALA A 114 7.30 -5.35 -0.70
C ALA A 114 6.97 -5.95 0.69
N LEU A 115 7.70 -7.00 1.10
CA LEU A 115 7.49 -7.64 2.39
C LEU A 115 7.89 -6.73 3.55
N ARG A 116 8.98 -5.97 3.45
CA ARG A 116 9.39 -4.98 4.47
C ARG A 116 8.34 -3.88 4.63
N SER A 117 7.86 -3.31 3.54
CA SER A 117 6.79 -2.30 3.60
C SER A 117 5.47 -2.87 4.13
N THR A 118 5.20 -4.17 3.90
CA THR A 118 4.08 -4.87 4.55
C THR A 118 4.26 -4.94 6.07
N CYS A 119 5.46 -5.28 6.55
CA CYS A 119 5.76 -5.29 7.99
C CYS A 119 5.58 -3.90 8.62
N GLU A 120 6.02 -2.84 7.96
CA GLU A 120 5.82 -1.46 8.42
C GLU A 120 4.35 -1.10 8.54
N ALA A 121 3.52 -1.45 7.54
CA ALA A 121 2.09 -1.25 7.59
C ALA A 121 1.42 -2.02 8.74
N LEU A 122 1.82 -3.28 8.96
CA LEU A 122 1.33 -4.10 10.07
C LEU A 122 1.73 -3.51 11.43
N LYS A 123 2.97 -3.04 11.60
CA LYS A 123 3.43 -2.35 12.82
C LYS A 123 2.61 -1.10 13.10
N THR A 124 2.30 -0.32 12.07
CA THR A 124 1.42 0.85 12.19
C THR A 124 0.02 0.46 12.66
N LEU A 125 -0.56 -0.60 12.10
CA LEU A 125 -1.88 -1.12 12.52
C LEU A 125 -1.87 -1.62 13.96
N LEU A 126 -0.85 -2.37 14.35
CA LEU A 126 -0.71 -2.94 15.70
C LEU A 126 -0.41 -1.87 16.75
N GLY A 127 0.26 -0.78 16.37
CA GLY A 127 0.54 0.36 17.25
C GLY A 127 -0.71 1.14 17.69
N ASN A 128 -1.87 0.92 17.03
CA ASN A 128 -3.13 1.52 17.42
C ASN A 128 -4.09 0.43 17.96
N PRO A 129 -4.43 0.42 19.28
CA PRO A 129 -5.26 -0.62 19.88
C PRO A 129 -6.65 -0.77 19.25
N LYS A 130 -7.19 0.30 18.63
CA LYS A 130 -8.48 0.26 17.92
C LYS A 130 -8.39 -0.40 16.55
N TRP A 131 -7.19 -0.53 15.99
CA TRP A 131 -6.95 -1.07 14.65
C TRP A 131 -6.38 -2.48 14.67
N ALA A 132 -5.62 -2.80 15.73
CA ALA A 132 -4.92 -4.07 15.90
C ALA A 132 -5.87 -5.27 15.82
N ARG A 133 -5.42 -6.31 15.12
CA ARG A 133 -6.07 -7.62 15.03
C ARG A 133 -5.06 -8.71 15.31
N ARG A 134 -5.51 -9.80 15.90
CA ARG A 134 -4.65 -10.96 16.20
C ARG A 134 -4.03 -11.56 14.93
N GLU A 135 -4.74 -11.50 13.82
CA GLU A 135 -4.25 -11.96 12.52
C GLU A 135 -3.09 -11.12 12.01
N ASP A 136 -3.09 -9.81 12.27
CA ASP A 136 -2.01 -8.88 11.89
C ASP A 136 -0.71 -9.22 12.64
N GLU A 137 -0.81 -9.53 13.94
CA GLU A 137 0.34 -9.94 14.75
C GLU A 137 0.95 -11.26 14.26
N ARG A 138 0.11 -12.25 13.97
CA ARG A 138 0.56 -13.53 13.40
C ARG A 138 1.22 -13.35 12.04
N LEU A 139 0.64 -12.54 11.17
CA LEU A 139 1.20 -12.26 9.85
C LEU A 139 2.54 -11.54 9.97
N LEU A 140 2.66 -10.54 10.84
CA LEU A 140 3.92 -9.83 11.08
C LEU A 140 5.01 -10.80 11.55
N THR A 141 4.72 -11.66 12.54
CA THR A 141 5.68 -12.65 13.04
C THR A 141 6.18 -13.59 11.94
N LEU A 142 5.29 -14.05 11.06
CA LEU A 142 5.65 -14.92 9.94
C LEU A 142 6.53 -14.20 8.91
N LEU A 143 6.23 -12.96 8.58
CA LEU A 143 7.01 -12.18 7.61
C LEU A 143 8.39 -11.80 8.16
N GLU A 144 8.48 -11.42 9.42
CA GLU A 144 9.78 -11.12 10.06
C GLU A 144 10.66 -12.38 10.14
N ALA A 145 10.09 -13.52 10.50
CA ALA A 145 10.83 -14.79 10.50
C ALA A 145 11.31 -15.19 9.09
N PHE A 146 10.52 -14.92 8.06
CA PHE A 146 10.91 -15.16 6.67
C PHE A 146 12.07 -14.24 6.26
N LEU A 147 11.97 -12.95 6.50
CA LEU A 147 13.00 -11.96 6.15
C LEU A 147 14.33 -12.21 6.87
N LEU A 148 14.30 -12.68 8.12
CA LEU A 148 15.50 -13.04 8.88
C LEU A 148 16.21 -14.27 8.31
N ARG A 149 15.47 -15.25 7.77
CA ARG A 149 16.06 -16.44 7.15
C ARG A 149 16.80 -16.11 5.86
N ASP A 150 16.25 -15.24 5.03
CA ASP A 150 16.89 -14.83 3.78
C ASP A 150 18.17 -14.02 4.01
N SER A 151 18.19 -13.15 5.00
CA SER A 151 19.40 -12.42 5.39
C SER A 151 20.55 -13.38 5.79
N ALA A 152 20.25 -14.44 6.53
CA ALA A 152 21.24 -15.44 6.95
C ALA A 152 21.77 -16.32 5.79
N ILE A 153 21.03 -16.43 4.68
CA ILE A 153 21.46 -17.16 3.47
C ILE A 153 22.38 -16.30 2.60
N ILE A 154 22.12 -15.00 2.54
CA ILE A 154 22.91 -14.03 1.75
C ILE A 154 24.31 -13.83 2.37
N GLU A 155 24.42 -13.81 3.71
CA GLU A 155 25.71 -13.68 4.43
C GLU A 155 26.61 -14.91 4.32
N ARG A 156 26.10 -16.05 3.82
CA ARG A 156 26.86 -17.31 3.65
C ARG A 156 27.33 -17.57 2.22
N ARG A 157 27.14 -16.65 1.31
CA ARG A 157 27.63 -16.70 -0.08
C ARG A 157 28.65 -15.62 -0.36
#